data_8d41080ad2cf6a1bb99c4b9efddc08b6
#
_entry.id   8d41080ad2cf6a1bb99c4b9efddc08b6
#
_cell.length_a   1.000
_cell.length_b   1.000
_cell.length_c   1.000
_cell.angle_alpha   90.00
_cell.angle_beta   90.00
_cell.angle_gamma   90.00
#
_symmetry.space_group_name_H-M   'P 1'
#
loop_
_entity.id
_entity.type
_entity.pdbx_description
1 polymer ?
#
loop_
_entity_poly.entity_id
_entity_poly.type
_entity_poly.pdbx_seq_one_letter_code
_entity_poly.pdbx_strand_id
1 'polypeptide(L)'
;MKTVLDDIRHKTESFIKESHQELYRNRAGLKEESQLSDVYSKYANLFTEETLETLKTDLIRSEGEERKRLGFLYEYLITAYQRQGIKHLTDKILTLEAKATVKLPQKEEIPFRRAEVALANEQSRERRTLIYQGQRKVIRELNPLLEESWERIYDQVGKLGFSNYTDQFQKLSGINLKGLNDQMQKFLSETEELYVDVLSWALNKKMGLKLREAQKSDLSYLFRFHEYDSFFPKGWMITLIRRWGEALKLDITAQGRITFDTEPRSSKSPRAFCATLDVPGQVVLVILPRGGVEDYRAFLHELGHSLHFGYTPHEEPFEFRWLGDSSVTEAHAFTLEHMILNPLWLKRYLDMGKETKNFLQLLHLKYLYFLRRYGAKLAYELFLHDGGSLSSKKEAYRQLLTDACKVEYDPDHYLYDVDSYFYTARYLRAWIFEAQLSWFLTENFDEDWFRNPHAGEFLLDLWKYGQRYTIEELAERIGIGEISLDGIKERLDRYLG
;
A
#
# COMPACT_ATOMS: atom_id res chain seq x y z
N MET A 1 24.22 -25.33 -21.69
CA MET A 1 23.08 -24.78 -22.47
C MET A 1 22.14 -24.14 -21.49
N LYS A 2 21.77 -22.86 -21.68
CA LYS A 2 20.69 -22.26 -20.85
C LYS A 2 19.39 -22.98 -21.15
N THR A 3 18.63 -23.35 -20.12
CA THR A 3 17.31 -23.96 -20.27
C THR A 3 16.28 -22.90 -20.72
N VAL A 4 15.13 -23.34 -21.24
CA VAL A 4 14.00 -22.42 -21.54
C VAL A 4 13.61 -21.66 -20.28
N LEU A 5 13.62 -22.30 -19.13
CA LEU A 5 13.31 -21.71 -17.83
C LEU A 5 14.33 -20.61 -17.43
N ASP A 6 15.63 -20.85 -17.65
CA ASP A 6 16.66 -19.83 -17.38
C ASP A 6 16.48 -18.58 -18.25
N ASP A 7 16.04 -18.77 -19.51
CA ASP A 7 15.73 -17.66 -20.42
C ASP A 7 14.51 -16.85 -19.95
N ILE A 8 13.43 -17.53 -19.53
CA ILE A 8 12.24 -16.89 -18.94
C ILE A 8 12.63 -16.07 -17.71
N ARG A 9 13.39 -16.65 -16.76
CA ARG A 9 13.88 -15.96 -15.56
C ARG A 9 14.67 -14.71 -15.90
N HIS A 10 15.65 -14.85 -16.76
CA HIS A 10 16.52 -13.73 -17.16
C HIS A 10 15.74 -12.60 -17.86
N LYS A 11 14.85 -12.95 -18.77
CA LYS A 11 13.99 -11.96 -19.45
C LYS A 11 13.02 -11.29 -18.48
N THR A 12 12.47 -12.04 -17.53
CA THR A 12 11.57 -11.47 -16.50
C THR A 12 12.31 -10.49 -15.61
N GLU A 13 13.49 -10.83 -15.11
CA GLU A 13 14.31 -9.90 -14.31
C GLU A 13 14.67 -8.64 -15.12
N SER A 14 15.06 -8.79 -16.39
CA SER A 14 15.37 -7.68 -17.28
C SER A 14 14.14 -6.78 -17.53
N PHE A 15 12.98 -7.39 -17.76
CA PHE A 15 11.71 -6.66 -17.91
C PHE A 15 11.35 -5.85 -16.68
N ILE A 16 11.50 -6.44 -15.49
CA ILE A 16 11.22 -5.75 -14.22
C ILE A 16 12.14 -4.52 -14.07
N LYS A 17 13.45 -4.71 -14.25
CA LYS A 17 14.43 -3.63 -14.15
C LYS A 17 14.16 -2.48 -15.14
N GLU A 18 13.91 -2.80 -16.41
CA GLU A 18 13.62 -1.79 -17.44
C GLU A 18 12.30 -1.06 -17.18
N SER A 19 11.27 -1.80 -16.73
CA SER A 19 9.97 -1.21 -16.37
C SER A 19 10.08 -0.26 -15.17
N HIS A 20 10.80 -0.66 -14.12
CA HIS A 20 11.03 0.16 -12.94
C HIS A 20 11.87 1.39 -13.26
N GLN A 21 12.89 1.25 -14.10
CA GLN A 21 13.71 2.36 -14.58
C GLN A 21 12.86 3.40 -15.34
N GLU A 22 11.96 2.94 -16.23
CA GLU A 22 11.10 3.81 -17.00
C GLU A 22 10.07 4.53 -16.11
N LEU A 23 9.45 3.79 -15.19
CA LEU A 23 8.51 4.35 -14.20
C LEU A 23 9.20 5.37 -13.28
N TYR A 24 10.41 5.08 -12.83
CA TYR A 24 11.19 6.00 -12.03
C TYR A 24 11.46 7.30 -12.78
N ARG A 25 12.00 7.23 -14.00
CA ARG A 25 12.30 8.43 -14.80
C ARG A 25 11.08 9.32 -15.01
N ASN A 26 9.95 8.71 -15.31
CA ASN A 26 8.70 9.43 -15.50
C ASN A 26 8.19 10.04 -14.19
N ARG A 27 8.00 9.23 -13.14
CA ARG A 27 7.44 9.70 -11.86
C ARG A 27 8.37 10.64 -11.08
N ALA A 28 9.69 10.49 -11.22
CA ALA A 28 10.66 11.42 -10.63
C ALA A 28 10.75 12.75 -11.42
N GLY A 29 10.05 12.89 -12.55
CA GLY A 29 10.07 14.09 -13.37
C GLY A 29 11.36 14.28 -14.16
N LEU A 30 12.07 13.19 -14.43
CA LEU A 30 13.27 13.16 -15.27
C LEU A 30 12.92 12.98 -16.76
N LYS A 31 11.70 12.56 -17.04
CA LYS A 31 11.17 12.31 -18.37
C LYS A 31 9.67 12.61 -18.38
N GLU A 32 9.19 13.39 -19.33
CA GLU A 32 7.79 13.79 -19.40
C GLU A 32 6.87 12.68 -19.90
N GLU A 33 7.26 12.01 -20.98
CA GLU A 33 6.48 10.94 -21.58
C GLU A 33 7.00 9.55 -21.16
N SER A 34 6.11 8.68 -20.76
CA SER A 34 6.43 7.29 -20.43
C SER A 34 6.50 6.44 -21.70
N GLN A 35 7.56 5.63 -21.81
CA GLN A 35 7.74 4.62 -22.86
C GLN A 35 7.53 3.19 -22.31
N LEU A 36 6.73 3.04 -21.27
CA LEU A 36 6.48 1.72 -20.67
C LEU A 36 5.87 0.73 -21.67
N SER A 37 5.05 1.21 -22.62
CA SER A 37 4.49 0.39 -23.71
C SER A 37 5.56 -0.24 -24.60
N ASP A 38 6.68 0.47 -24.84
CA ASP A 38 7.80 -0.04 -25.63
C ASP A 38 8.52 -1.16 -24.87
N VAL A 39 8.68 -1.01 -23.55
CA VAL A 39 9.24 -2.07 -22.70
C VAL A 39 8.36 -3.32 -22.74
N TYR A 40 7.03 -3.18 -22.60
CA TYR A 40 6.10 -4.32 -22.76
C TYR A 40 6.20 -4.98 -24.14
N SER A 41 6.33 -4.17 -25.20
CA SER A 41 6.44 -4.68 -26.56
C SER A 41 7.73 -5.46 -26.78
N LYS A 42 8.85 -5.01 -26.23
CA LYS A 42 10.16 -5.68 -26.27
C LYS A 42 10.12 -7.09 -25.63
N TYR A 43 9.34 -7.24 -24.56
CA TYR A 43 9.22 -8.49 -23.81
C TYR A 43 7.89 -9.23 -24.05
N ALA A 44 7.18 -8.94 -25.14
CA ALA A 44 5.85 -9.49 -25.40
C ALA A 44 5.78 -11.03 -25.38
N ASN A 45 6.87 -11.71 -25.74
CA ASN A 45 6.99 -13.16 -25.72
C ASN A 45 6.99 -13.80 -24.33
N LEU A 46 7.18 -13.00 -23.25
CA LEU A 46 7.00 -13.47 -21.87
C LEU A 46 5.52 -13.62 -21.50
N PHE A 47 4.65 -12.86 -22.14
CA PHE A 47 3.24 -12.71 -21.75
C PHE A 47 2.34 -13.49 -22.72
N THR A 48 2.63 -14.79 -22.85
CA THR A 48 1.90 -15.71 -23.73
C THR A 48 1.39 -16.92 -22.95
N GLU A 49 0.31 -17.52 -23.41
CA GLU A 49 -0.24 -18.74 -22.84
C GLU A 49 0.79 -19.88 -22.87
N GLU A 50 1.61 -19.96 -23.93
CA GLU A 50 2.69 -20.97 -24.07
C GLU A 50 3.74 -20.84 -22.94
N THR A 51 4.17 -19.60 -22.63
CA THR A 51 5.09 -19.34 -21.51
C THR A 51 4.46 -19.75 -20.17
N LEU A 52 3.19 -19.43 -19.96
CA LEU A 52 2.47 -19.78 -18.73
C LEU A 52 2.29 -21.29 -18.58
N GLU A 53 1.95 -22.02 -19.65
CA GLU A 53 1.84 -23.49 -19.62
C GLU A 53 3.19 -24.18 -19.39
N THR A 54 4.28 -23.65 -19.96
CA THR A 54 5.64 -24.12 -19.67
C THR A 54 5.96 -24.00 -18.18
N LEU A 55 5.76 -22.82 -17.59
CA LEU A 55 6.00 -22.59 -16.16
C LEU A 55 5.11 -23.45 -15.27
N LYS A 56 3.84 -23.59 -15.60
CA LYS A 56 2.90 -24.44 -14.86
C LYS A 56 3.35 -25.90 -14.85
N THR A 57 3.83 -26.40 -15.99
CA THR A 57 4.37 -27.75 -16.12
C THR A 57 5.60 -27.96 -15.23
N ASP A 58 6.53 -27.01 -15.26
CA ASP A 58 7.74 -27.06 -14.43
C ASP A 58 7.41 -26.89 -12.93
N LEU A 59 6.46 -26.02 -12.58
CA LEU A 59 5.97 -25.84 -11.21
C LEU A 59 5.40 -27.15 -10.61
N ILE A 60 4.60 -27.89 -11.40
CA ILE A 60 4.00 -29.16 -10.96
C ILE A 60 5.07 -30.22 -10.68
N ARG A 61 6.17 -30.21 -11.45
CA ARG A 61 7.27 -31.18 -11.33
C ARG A 61 8.31 -30.81 -10.28
N SER A 62 8.29 -29.58 -9.79
CA SER A 62 9.28 -29.09 -8.85
C SER A 62 8.86 -29.29 -7.40
N GLU A 63 9.84 -29.28 -6.49
CA GLU A 63 9.67 -29.41 -5.05
C GLU A 63 10.55 -28.39 -4.31
N GLY A 64 10.29 -28.23 -3.02
CA GLY A 64 11.10 -27.40 -2.11
C GLY A 64 11.25 -25.95 -2.57
N GLU A 65 12.46 -25.42 -2.51
CA GLU A 65 12.78 -24.04 -2.87
C GLU A 65 12.49 -23.72 -4.34
N GLU A 66 12.79 -24.65 -5.22
CA GLU A 66 12.55 -24.44 -6.66
C GLU A 66 11.05 -24.30 -6.97
N ARG A 67 10.20 -25.09 -6.32
CA ARG A 67 8.74 -24.95 -6.43
C ARG A 67 8.28 -23.58 -5.95
N LYS A 68 8.84 -23.08 -4.84
CA LYS A 68 8.52 -21.75 -4.31
C LYS A 68 8.91 -20.63 -5.28
N ARG A 69 10.11 -20.68 -5.82
CA ARG A 69 10.61 -19.73 -6.82
C ARG A 69 9.72 -19.71 -8.08
N LEU A 70 9.41 -20.88 -8.60
CA LEU A 70 8.52 -21.00 -9.75
C LEU A 70 7.10 -20.53 -9.47
N GLY A 71 6.60 -20.74 -8.25
CA GLY A 71 5.32 -20.21 -7.81
C GLY A 71 5.26 -18.69 -7.90
N PHE A 72 6.26 -17.98 -7.37
CA PHE A 72 6.35 -16.53 -7.46
C PHE A 72 6.49 -16.02 -8.90
N LEU A 73 7.31 -16.69 -9.70
CA LEU A 73 7.47 -16.35 -11.12
C LEU A 73 6.17 -16.52 -11.90
N TYR A 74 5.45 -17.63 -11.66
CA TYR A 74 4.18 -17.94 -12.31
C TYR A 74 3.08 -16.94 -11.91
N GLU A 75 2.96 -16.61 -10.62
CA GLU A 75 2.05 -15.58 -10.12
C GLU A 75 2.31 -14.22 -10.79
N TYR A 76 3.58 -13.82 -10.85
CA TYR A 76 3.97 -12.57 -11.47
C TYR A 76 3.61 -12.52 -12.97
N LEU A 77 3.94 -13.58 -13.73
CA LEU A 77 3.70 -13.59 -15.16
C LEU A 77 2.22 -13.73 -15.53
N ILE A 78 1.41 -14.42 -14.72
CA ILE A 78 -0.06 -14.39 -14.88
C ILE A 78 -0.58 -12.94 -14.72
N THR A 79 -0.14 -12.26 -13.68
CA THR A 79 -0.55 -10.86 -13.45
C THR A 79 -0.11 -9.94 -14.59
N ALA A 80 1.11 -10.12 -15.10
CA ALA A 80 1.64 -9.35 -16.22
C ALA A 80 0.90 -9.64 -17.53
N TYR A 81 0.55 -10.91 -17.80
CA TYR A 81 -0.29 -11.32 -18.92
C TYR A 81 -1.67 -10.64 -18.88
N GLN A 82 -2.31 -10.62 -17.72
CA GLN A 82 -3.60 -9.96 -17.53
C GLN A 82 -3.50 -8.45 -17.77
N ARG A 83 -2.47 -7.79 -17.22
CA ARG A 83 -2.20 -6.36 -17.45
C ARG A 83 -1.96 -6.03 -18.91
N GLN A 84 -1.23 -6.90 -19.64
CA GLN A 84 -1.03 -6.74 -21.07
C GLN A 84 -2.35 -6.80 -21.85
N GLY A 85 -3.28 -7.68 -21.46
CA GLY A 85 -4.59 -7.82 -22.09
C GLY A 85 -5.49 -6.60 -21.97
N ILE A 86 -5.29 -5.78 -20.93
CA ILE A 86 -6.08 -4.57 -20.67
C ILE A 86 -5.29 -3.27 -20.90
N LYS A 87 -4.04 -3.33 -21.41
CA LYS A 87 -3.15 -2.16 -21.51
C LYS A 87 -3.79 -0.92 -22.17
N HIS A 88 -4.55 -1.13 -23.25
CA HIS A 88 -5.21 -0.03 -23.98
C HIS A 88 -6.34 0.63 -23.16
N LEU A 89 -7.02 -0.15 -22.32
CA LEU A 89 -8.03 0.39 -21.38
C LEU A 89 -7.34 1.17 -20.27
N THR A 90 -6.25 0.64 -19.74
CA THR A 90 -5.40 1.32 -18.74
C THR A 90 -4.92 2.67 -19.28
N ASP A 91 -4.42 2.73 -20.51
CA ASP A 91 -3.98 3.99 -21.14
C ASP A 91 -5.11 4.99 -21.29
N LYS A 92 -6.32 4.55 -21.67
CA LYS A 92 -7.52 5.40 -21.73
C LYS A 92 -7.91 5.94 -20.37
N ILE A 93 -7.95 5.08 -19.34
CA ILE A 93 -8.25 5.47 -17.96
C ILE A 93 -7.24 6.53 -17.46
N LEU A 94 -5.95 6.25 -17.59
CA LEU A 94 -4.89 7.19 -17.18
C LEU A 94 -4.94 8.53 -17.94
N THR A 95 -5.29 8.48 -19.22
CA THR A 95 -5.45 9.70 -20.06
C THR A 95 -6.65 10.52 -19.60
N LEU A 96 -7.78 9.87 -19.32
CA LEU A 96 -8.99 10.54 -18.80
C LEU A 96 -8.70 11.18 -17.44
N GLU A 97 -8.11 10.44 -16.50
CA GLU A 97 -7.73 10.98 -15.18
C GLU A 97 -6.78 12.17 -15.26
N ALA A 98 -5.81 12.13 -16.21
CA ALA A 98 -4.84 13.21 -16.39
C ALA A 98 -5.46 14.50 -16.94
N LYS A 99 -6.47 14.37 -17.80
CA LYS A 99 -7.15 15.50 -18.46
C LYS A 99 -8.36 16.00 -17.69
N ALA A 100 -8.97 15.15 -16.86
CA ALA A 100 -10.18 15.51 -16.13
C ALA A 100 -9.93 16.59 -15.10
N THR A 101 -10.93 17.46 -14.93
CA THR A 101 -10.96 18.50 -13.91
C THR A 101 -12.24 18.41 -13.10
N VAL A 102 -12.12 18.67 -11.80
CA VAL A 102 -13.24 18.92 -10.90
C VAL A 102 -13.66 20.37 -11.06
N LYS A 103 -14.84 20.57 -11.62
CA LYS A 103 -15.40 21.92 -11.87
C LYS A 103 -16.13 22.43 -10.64
N LEU A 104 -15.74 23.60 -10.18
CA LEU A 104 -16.32 24.32 -9.06
C LEU A 104 -17.08 25.55 -9.54
N PRO A 105 -17.91 26.20 -8.68
CA PRO A 105 -18.52 27.48 -8.99
C PRO A 105 -17.48 28.53 -9.40
N GLN A 106 -17.91 29.58 -10.10
CA GLN A 106 -17.07 30.68 -10.56
C GLN A 106 -15.98 30.29 -11.58
N LYS A 107 -16.18 29.15 -12.30
CA LYS A 107 -15.25 28.61 -13.32
C LYS A 107 -13.89 28.16 -12.74
N GLU A 108 -13.81 27.95 -11.45
CA GLU A 108 -12.64 27.32 -10.84
C GLU A 108 -12.57 25.85 -11.23
N GLU A 109 -11.37 25.37 -11.54
CA GLU A 109 -11.12 23.96 -11.89
C GLU A 109 -9.95 23.42 -11.09
N ILE A 110 -10.10 22.21 -10.54
CA ILE A 110 -9.04 21.48 -9.84
C ILE A 110 -8.73 20.23 -10.68
N PRO A 111 -7.46 19.97 -11.06
CA PRO A 111 -7.10 18.73 -11.71
C PRO A 111 -7.57 17.54 -10.89
N PHE A 112 -8.23 16.57 -11.51
CA PHE A 112 -8.83 15.42 -10.83
C PHE A 112 -7.81 14.69 -9.92
N ARG A 113 -6.58 14.48 -10.40
CA ARG A 113 -5.49 13.85 -9.63
C ARG A 113 -5.06 14.62 -8.38
N ARG A 114 -5.41 15.92 -8.29
CA ARG A 114 -5.14 16.77 -7.11
C ARG A 114 -6.35 16.95 -6.20
N ALA A 115 -7.51 16.47 -6.62
CA ALA A 115 -8.77 16.75 -5.93
C ALA A 115 -8.79 16.17 -4.51
N GLU A 116 -8.24 14.97 -4.26
CA GLU A 116 -8.17 14.37 -2.91
C GLU A 116 -7.28 15.20 -1.98
N VAL A 117 -6.13 15.66 -2.47
CA VAL A 117 -5.24 16.55 -1.70
C VAL A 117 -5.90 17.90 -1.44
N ALA A 118 -6.61 18.46 -2.43
CA ALA A 118 -7.35 19.69 -2.26
C ALA A 118 -8.46 19.52 -1.21
N LEU A 119 -9.20 18.43 -1.27
CA LEU A 119 -10.27 18.09 -0.33
C LEU A 119 -9.75 17.97 1.12
N ALA A 120 -8.63 17.27 1.32
CA ALA A 120 -8.02 17.12 2.64
C ALA A 120 -7.50 18.44 3.23
N ASN A 121 -7.14 19.42 2.38
CA ASN A 121 -6.61 20.71 2.81
C ASN A 121 -7.64 21.85 2.80
N GLU A 122 -8.88 21.62 2.37
CA GLU A 122 -9.92 22.64 2.26
C GLU A 122 -10.64 22.81 3.62
N GLN A 123 -10.66 24.04 4.14
CA GLN A 123 -11.29 24.35 5.42
C GLN A 123 -12.82 24.46 5.31
N SER A 124 -13.34 25.01 4.19
CA SER A 124 -14.79 25.15 4.00
C SER A 124 -15.44 23.81 3.71
N ARG A 125 -16.40 23.44 4.55
CA ARG A 125 -17.18 22.22 4.38
C ARG A 125 -17.98 22.21 3.07
N GLU A 126 -18.56 23.34 2.71
CA GLU A 126 -19.31 23.49 1.46
C GLU A 126 -18.39 23.23 0.27
N ARG A 127 -17.18 23.78 0.27
CA ARG A 127 -16.21 23.55 -0.81
C ARG A 127 -15.72 22.10 -0.82
N ARG A 128 -15.49 21.46 0.34
CA ARG A 128 -15.18 20.01 0.40
C ARG A 128 -16.27 19.20 -0.26
N THR A 129 -17.53 19.49 0.04
CA THR A 129 -18.69 18.80 -0.57
C THR A 129 -18.71 18.97 -2.08
N LEU A 130 -18.45 20.20 -2.59
CA LEU A 130 -18.41 20.47 -4.03
C LEU A 130 -17.24 19.73 -4.72
N ILE A 131 -16.06 19.71 -4.11
CA ILE A 131 -14.90 18.97 -4.63
C ILE A 131 -15.22 17.49 -4.72
N TYR A 132 -15.78 16.90 -3.66
CA TYR A 132 -16.16 15.50 -3.62
C TYR A 132 -17.22 15.15 -4.68
N GLN A 133 -18.25 15.98 -4.84
CA GLN A 133 -19.26 15.81 -5.89
C GLN A 133 -18.67 15.90 -7.29
N GLY A 134 -17.69 16.76 -7.48
CA GLY A 134 -16.98 16.89 -8.75
C GLY A 134 -16.09 15.68 -9.06
N GLN A 135 -15.38 15.13 -8.06
CA GLN A 135 -14.65 13.86 -8.20
C GLN A 135 -15.57 12.71 -8.61
N ARG A 136 -16.72 12.60 -7.96
CA ARG A 136 -17.72 11.59 -8.27
C ARG A 136 -18.14 11.59 -9.73
N LYS A 137 -18.33 12.79 -10.34
CA LYS A 137 -18.69 12.88 -11.76
C LYS A 137 -17.62 12.27 -12.67
N VAL A 138 -16.36 12.56 -12.40
CA VAL A 138 -15.23 12.00 -13.15
C VAL A 138 -15.17 10.47 -12.97
N ILE A 139 -15.32 9.98 -11.74
CA ILE A 139 -15.32 8.53 -11.46
C ILE A 139 -16.44 7.82 -12.21
N ARG A 140 -17.62 8.43 -12.30
CA ARG A 140 -18.73 7.87 -13.09
C ARG A 140 -18.39 7.74 -14.58
N GLU A 141 -17.62 8.67 -15.12
CA GLU A 141 -17.14 8.61 -16.52
C GLU A 141 -16.07 7.52 -16.72
N LEU A 142 -15.32 7.15 -15.67
CA LEU A 142 -14.33 6.07 -15.69
C LEU A 142 -14.96 4.69 -15.61
N ASN A 143 -16.12 4.54 -14.95
CA ASN A 143 -16.73 3.24 -14.65
C ASN A 143 -16.90 2.33 -15.86
N PRO A 144 -17.36 2.79 -17.07
CA PRO A 144 -17.48 1.90 -18.22
C PRO A 144 -16.14 1.27 -18.66
N LEU A 145 -15.03 2.01 -18.54
CA LEU A 145 -13.70 1.52 -18.88
C LEU A 145 -13.19 0.53 -17.81
N LEU A 146 -13.52 0.78 -16.56
CA LEU A 146 -13.20 -0.11 -15.44
C LEU A 146 -14.01 -1.41 -15.52
N GLU A 147 -15.31 -1.33 -15.87
CA GLU A 147 -16.16 -2.51 -16.11
C GLU A 147 -15.56 -3.36 -17.24
N GLU A 148 -15.28 -2.79 -18.41
CA GLU A 148 -14.66 -3.50 -19.54
C GLU A 148 -13.30 -4.11 -19.16
N SER A 149 -12.50 -3.42 -18.33
CA SER A 149 -11.22 -3.94 -17.88
C SER A 149 -11.38 -5.20 -17.03
N TRP A 150 -12.32 -5.19 -16.08
CA TRP A 150 -12.60 -6.35 -15.22
C TRP A 150 -13.21 -7.52 -16.00
N GLU A 151 -14.13 -7.26 -16.92
CA GLU A 151 -14.69 -8.30 -17.79
C GLU A 151 -13.61 -9.01 -18.58
N ARG A 152 -12.66 -8.28 -19.19
CA ARG A 152 -11.52 -8.86 -19.88
C ARG A 152 -10.60 -9.67 -18.96
N ILE A 153 -10.37 -9.21 -17.74
CA ILE A 153 -9.59 -9.97 -16.75
C ILE A 153 -10.31 -11.28 -16.41
N TYR A 154 -11.62 -11.26 -16.21
CA TYR A 154 -12.40 -12.49 -15.92
C TYR A 154 -12.37 -13.49 -17.06
N ASP A 155 -12.45 -13.02 -18.30
CA ASP A 155 -12.28 -13.88 -19.50
C ASP A 155 -10.91 -14.55 -19.51
N GLN A 156 -9.86 -13.82 -19.18
CA GLN A 156 -8.50 -14.38 -19.10
C GLN A 156 -8.36 -15.38 -17.95
N VAL A 157 -8.95 -15.11 -16.79
CA VAL A 157 -9.01 -16.05 -15.66
C VAL A 157 -9.60 -17.38 -16.08
N GLY A 158 -10.75 -17.34 -16.78
CA GLY A 158 -11.40 -18.55 -17.31
C GLY A 158 -10.53 -19.30 -18.32
N LYS A 159 -9.87 -18.60 -19.26
CA LYS A 159 -8.95 -19.20 -20.25
C LYS A 159 -7.75 -19.88 -19.59
N LEU A 160 -7.25 -19.35 -18.48
CA LEU A 160 -6.17 -19.93 -17.70
C LEU A 160 -6.60 -21.11 -16.81
N GLY A 161 -7.89 -21.49 -16.84
CA GLY A 161 -8.42 -22.66 -16.14
C GLY A 161 -8.74 -22.44 -14.66
N PHE A 162 -8.89 -21.21 -14.22
CA PHE A 162 -9.36 -20.89 -12.88
C PHE A 162 -10.89 -20.68 -12.86
N SER A 163 -11.52 -21.02 -11.75
CA SER A 163 -12.98 -20.93 -11.61
C SER A 163 -13.47 -19.47 -11.60
N ASN A 164 -12.72 -18.59 -10.92
CA ASN A 164 -12.94 -17.16 -10.85
C ASN A 164 -11.66 -16.46 -10.39
N TYR A 165 -11.71 -15.14 -10.30
CA TYR A 165 -10.57 -14.31 -9.90
C TYR A 165 -10.09 -14.57 -8.46
N THR A 166 -11.02 -14.83 -7.54
CA THR A 166 -10.71 -15.18 -6.14
C THR A 166 -9.98 -16.53 -6.05
N ASP A 167 -10.46 -17.55 -6.80
CA ASP A 167 -9.81 -18.86 -6.88
C ASP A 167 -8.40 -18.76 -7.46
N GLN A 168 -8.21 -17.99 -8.54
CA GLN A 168 -6.90 -17.71 -9.11
C GLN A 168 -5.96 -17.13 -8.05
N PHE A 169 -6.39 -16.05 -7.39
CA PHE A 169 -5.55 -15.39 -6.38
C PHE A 169 -5.16 -16.33 -5.24
N GLN A 170 -6.14 -17.03 -4.64
CA GLN A 170 -5.86 -17.94 -3.52
C GLN A 170 -4.93 -19.10 -3.91
N LYS A 171 -5.12 -19.69 -5.11
CA LYS A 171 -4.24 -20.77 -5.58
C LYS A 171 -2.82 -20.32 -5.85
N LEU A 172 -2.62 -19.09 -6.33
CA LEU A 172 -1.30 -18.58 -6.68
C LEU A 172 -0.57 -18.01 -5.45
N SER A 173 -1.24 -17.21 -4.63
CA SER A 173 -0.62 -16.55 -3.47
C SER A 173 -0.58 -17.40 -2.21
N GLY A 174 -1.43 -18.43 -2.10
CA GLY A 174 -1.62 -19.21 -0.88
C GLY A 174 -2.38 -18.48 0.23
N ILE A 175 -2.83 -17.25 0.01
CA ILE A 175 -3.53 -16.44 1.03
C ILE A 175 -4.96 -16.94 1.22
N ASN A 176 -5.32 -17.26 2.47
CA ASN A 176 -6.69 -17.61 2.85
C ASN A 176 -7.56 -16.36 3.00
N LEU A 177 -8.13 -15.90 1.88
CA LEU A 177 -8.98 -14.68 1.88
C LEU A 177 -10.23 -14.82 2.75
N LYS A 178 -10.84 -16.02 2.79
CA LYS A 178 -12.03 -16.25 3.61
C LYS A 178 -11.69 -16.14 5.09
N GLY A 179 -10.64 -16.82 5.55
CA GLY A 179 -10.20 -16.75 6.95
C GLY A 179 -9.84 -15.33 7.38
N LEU A 180 -9.12 -14.58 6.52
CA LEU A 180 -8.80 -13.18 6.79
C LEU A 180 -10.07 -12.31 6.86
N ASN A 181 -11.02 -12.51 5.95
CA ASN A 181 -12.29 -11.78 5.97
C ASN A 181 -13.07 -12.08 7.26
N ASP A 182 -13.17 -13.34 7.67
CA ASP A 182 -13.90 -13.74 8.89
C ASP A 182 -13.28 -13.06 10.13
N GLN A 183 -11.93 -13.00 10.21
CA GLN A 183 -11.23 -12.26 11.26
C GLN A 183 -11.55 -10.76 11.22
N MET A 184 -11.57 -10.16 10.03
CA MET A 184 -11.88 -8.73 9.89
C MET A 184 -13.34 -8.40 10.21
N GLN A 185 -14.30 -9.25 9.85
CA GLN A 185 -15.72 -9.04 10.23
C GLN A 185 -15.90 -9.10 11.76
N LYS A 186 -15.22 -10.02 12.42
CA LYS A 186 -15.18 -10.07 13.89
C LYS A 186 -14.58 -8.78 14.46
N PHE A 187 -13.43 -8.34 13.94
CA PHE A 187 -12.77 -7.09 14.35
C PHE A 187 -13.68 -5.87 14.17
N LEU A 188 -14.41 -5.78 13.05
CA LEU A 188 -15.38 -4.69 12.81
C LEU A 188 -16.46 -4.64 13.88
N SER A 189 -17.00 -5.81 14.26
CA SER A 189 -18.00 -5.91 15.32
C SER A 189 -17.44 -5.55 16.69
N GLU A 190 -16.28 -6.06 17.05
CA GLU A 190 -15.65 -5.85 18.38
C GLU A 190 -15.21 -4.41 18.60
N THR A 191 -14.84 -3.68 17.53
CA THR A 191 -14.36 -2.29 17.62
C THR A 191 -15.43 -1.25 17.31
N GLU A 192 -16.70 -1.64 17.13
CA GLU A 192 -17.73 -0.72 16.67
C GLU A 192 -18.02 0.40 17.68
N GLU A 193 -18.28 0.05 18.91
CA GLU A 193 -18.56 1.01 19.99
C GLU A 193 -17.41 1.99 20.17
N LEU A 194 -16.19 1.47 20.34
CA LEU A 194 -14.98 2.28 20.47
C LEU A 194 -14.81 3.25 19.29
N TYR A 195 -15.01 2.75 18.05
CA TYR A 195 -14.86 3.57 16.84
C TYR A 195 -15.91 4.69 16.79
N VAL A 196 -17.18 4.39 17.08
CA VAL A 196 -18.28 5.37 17.09
C VAL A 196 -18.02 6.46 18.12
N ASP A 197 -17.61 6.09 19.32
CA ASP A 197 -17.39 7.03 20.42
C ASP A 197 -16.21 7.96 20.12
N VAL A 198 -15.06 7.40 19.72
CA VAL A 198 -13.87 8.21 19.47
C VAL A 198 -14.02 9.05 18.19
N LEU A 199 -14.66 8.54 17.14
CA LEU A 199 -14.95 9.32 15.94
C LEU A 199 -15.93 10.46 16.24
N SER A 200 -16.99 10.22 17.03
CA SER A 200 -17.95 11.23 17.43
C SER A 200 -17.28 12.34 18.24
N TRP A 201 -16.40 11.95 19.18
CA TRP A 201 -15.60 12.89 19.93
C TRP A 201 -14.69 13.74 19.03
N ALA A 202 -13.95 13.11 18.11
CA ALA A 202 -13.03 13.82 17.22
C ALA A 202 -13.74 14.79 16.28
N LEU A 203 -14.85 14.38 15.67
CA LEU A 203 -15.68 15.23 14.80
C LEU A 203 -16.24 16.44 15.55
N ASN A 204 -16.78 16.22 16.76
CA ASN A 204 -17.30 17.30 17.57
C ASN A 204 -16.19 18.26 18.00
N LYS A 205 -15.08 17.75 18.56
CA LYS A 205 -13.96 18.55 19.06
C LYS A 205 -13.28 19.38 17.97
N LYS A 206 -13.11 18.79 16.77
CA LYS A 206 -12.33 19.42 15.69
C LYS A 206 -13.17 20.24 14.73
N MET A 207 -14.42 19.87 14.53
CA MET A 207 -15.27 20.43 13.47
C MET A 207 -16.65 20.88 13.96
N GLY A 208 -17.01 20.63 15.23
CA GLY A 208 -18.35 20.91 15.77
C GLY A 208 -19.46 20.08 15.14
N LEU A 209 -19.13 18.92 14.52
CA LEU A 209 -20.07 18.07 13.82
C LEU A 209 -20.51 16.88 14.69
N LYS A 210 -21.79 16.52 14.56
CA LYS A 210 -22.29 15.22 15.05
C LYS A 210 -21.98 14.14 14.01
N LEU A 211 -21.71 12.90 14.44
CA LEU A 211 -21.39 11.79 13.54
C LEU A 211 -22.43 11.60 12.42
N ARG A 212 -23.72 11.70 12.74
CA ARG A 212 -24.81 11.59 11.75
C ARG A 212 -24.81 12.67 10.65
N GLU A 213 -24.05 13.74 10.85
CA GLU A 213 -23.92 14.86 9.90
C GLU A 213 -22.64 14.77 9.08
N ALA A 214 -21.72 13.87 9.48
CA ALA A 214 -20.42 13.74 8.85
C ALA A 214 -20.54 13.07 7.46
N GLN A 215 -19.71 13.56 6.56
CA GLN A 215 -19.56 13.05 5.20
C GLN A 215 -18.16 12.45 5.02
N LYS A 216 -17.97 11.64 3.98
CA LYS A 216 -16.64 11.09 3.63
C LYS A 216 -15.58 12.19 3.47
N SER A 217 -15.95 13.33 2.90
CA SER A 217 -15.08 14.50 2.73
C SER A 217 -14.64 15.15 4.06
N ASP A 218 -15.45 15.03 5.12
CA ASP A 218 -15.09 15.52 6.46
C ASP A 218 -14.01 14.65 7.08
N LEU A 219 -14.02 13.33 6.84
CA LEU A 219 -12.95 12.44 7.31
C LEU A 219 -11.61 12.71 6.64
N SER A 220 -11.59 13.03 5.34
CA SER A 220 -10.34 13.40 4.65
C SER A 220 -9.70 14.63 5.29
N TYR A 221 -10.50 15.63 5.66
CA TYR A 221 -10.03 16.83 6.37
C TYR A 221 -9.61 16.53 7.82
N LEU A 222 -10.43 15.78 8.57
CA LEU A 222 -10.15 15.39 9.95
C LEU A 222 -8.79 14.69 10.10
N PHE A 223 -8.51 13.76 9.21
CA PHE A 223 -7.31 12.92 9.23
C PHE A 223 -6.08 13.54 8.55
N ARG A 224 -6.16 14.82 8.15
CA ARG A 224 -5.00 15.55 7.61
C ARG A 224 -4.08 16.11 8.70
N PHE A 225 -4.61 16.34 9.89
CA PHE A 225 -3.83 16.76 11.07
C PHE A 225 -3.05 18.07 10.89
N HIS A 226 -3.62 19.06 10.21
CA HIS A 226 -2.97 20.35 9.91
C HIS A 226 -2.34 21.03 11.13
N GLU A 227 -3.00 20.97 12.28
CA GLU A 227 -2.57 21.60 13.52
C GLU A 227 -1.25 21.07 14.06
N TYR A 228 -0.83 19.88 13.61
CA TYR A 228 0.43 19.25 14.02
C TYR A 228 1.56 19.41 13.02
N ASP A 229 1.32 19.98 11.83
CA ASP A 229 2.32 20.09 10.77
C ASP A 229 3.60 20.83 11.21
N SER A 230 3.48 21.81 12.12
CA SER A 230 4.61 22.57 12.65
C SER A 230 5.63 21.71 13.41
N PHE A 231 5.22 20.58 13.97
CA PHE A 231 6.12 19.63 14.62
C PHE A 231 6.91 18.76 13.65
N PHE A 232 6.56 18.77 12.37
CA PHE A 232 7.13 17.95 11.29
C PHE A 232 7.81 18.82 10.23
N PRO A 233 8.89 19.59 10.57
CA PRO A 233 9.46 20.55 9.66
C PRO A 233 10.22 19.88 8.50
N LYS A 234 10.04 20.41 7.28
CA LYS A 234 10.68 19.93 6.06
C LYS A 234 12.20 19.69 6.19
N GLY A 235 12.91 20.65 6.77
CA GLY A 235 14.37 20.62 6.85
C GLY A 235 14.94 19.61 7.85
N TRP A 236 14.10 19.03 8.69
CA TRP A 236 14.54 18.09 9.73
C TRP A 236 14.44 16.62 9.29
N MET A 237 13.62 16.30 8.31
CA MET A 237 13.28 14.94 7.90
C MET A 237 14.49 14.03 7.67
N ILE A 238 15.42 14.42 6.79
CA ILE A 238 16.62 13.61 6.49
C ILE A 238 17.59 13.56 7.67
N THR A 239 17.75 14.67 8.40
CA THR A 239 18.63 14.72 9.58
C THR A 239 18.10 13.82 10.69
N LEU A 240 16.78 13.81 10.91
CA LEU A 240 16.14 12.95 11.89
C LEU A 240 16.42 11.49 11.61
N ILE A 241 16.21 11.05 10.36
CA ILE A 241 16.38 9.62 10.03
C ILE A 241 17.85 9.19 10.03
N ARG A 242 18.79 10.07 9.73
CA ARG A 242 20.21 9.77 9.93
C ARG A 242 20.54 9.53 11.39
N ARG A 243 20.07 10.39 12.30
CA ARG A 243 20.24 10.22 13.75
C ARG A 243 19.57 8.95 14.28
N TRP A 244 18.42 8.58 13.72
CA TRP A 244 17.76 7.33 14.02
C TRP A 244 18.60 6.13 13.58
N GLY A 245 19.11 6.13 12.35
CA GLY A 245 20.00 5.09 11.83
C GLY A 245 21.29 4.96 12.67
N GLU A 246 21.93 6.09 13.00
CA GLU A 246 23.13 6.11 13.88
C GLU A 246 22.85 5.46 15.24
N ALA A 247 21.69 5.72 15.84
CA ALA A 247 21.30 5.14 17.13
C ALA A 247 21.13 3.62 17.07
N LEU A 248 20.65 3.08 15.94
CA LEU A 248 20.53 1.66 15.66
C LEU A 248 21.81 1.01 15.12
N LYS A 249 22.88 1.80 14.87
CA LYS A 249 24.06 1.38 14.11
C LYS A 249 23.71 0.87 12.70
N LEU A 250 22.72 1.45 12.08
CA LEU A 250 22.17 1.10 10.78
C LEU A 250 22.56 2.17 9.76
N ASP A 251 23.21 1.77 8.68
CA ASP A 251 23.47 2.66 7.55
C ASP A 251 22.21 2.79 6.69
N ILE A 252 21.50 3.91 6.81
CA ILE A 252 20.27 4.20 6.05
C ILE A 252 20.49 4.31 4.53
N THR A 253 21.73 4.32 4.07
CA THR A 253 22.08 4.29 2.65
C THR A 253 22.43 2.89 2.15
N ALA A 254 22.45 1.90 3.06
CA ALA A 254 22.88 0.53 2.74
C ALA A 254 24.17 0.50 1.93
N GLN A 255 25.19 1.23 2.39
CA GLN A 255 26.52 1.36 1.75
C GLN A 255 26.43 2.00 0.35
N GLY A 256 25.58 3.00 0.19
CA GLY A 256 25.41 3.75 -1.05
C GLY A 256 24.43 3.12 -2.06
N ARG A 257 23.82 1.97 -1.74
CA ARG A 257 22.81 1.33 -2.59
C ARG A 257 21.47 2.06 -2.55
N ILE A 258 21.18 2.77 -1.45
CA ILE A 258 19.96 3.58 -1.29
C ILE A 258 20.34 5.06 -1.48
N THR A 259 19.61 5.73 -2.36
CA THR A 259 19.74 7.18 -2.59
C THR A 259 18.41 7.89 -2.35
N PHE A 260 18.48 9.16 -1.93
CA PHE A 260 17.30 9.99 -1.65
C PHE A 260 17.17 11.06 -2.75
N ASP A 261 16.15 10.93 -3.59
CA ASP A 261 15.81 11.95 -4.59
C ASP A 261 14.81 12.94 -3.99
N THR A 262 15.32 14.03 -3.45
CA THR A 262 14.54 15.11 -2.83
C THR A 262 14.44 16.37 -3.70
N GLU A 263 15.08 16.37 -4.88
CA GLU A 263 15.14 17.53 -5.77
C GLU A 263 13.76 17.88 -6.34
N PRO A 264 13.39 19.17 -6.35
CA PRO A 264 12.15 19.61 -6.94
C PRO A 264 12.23 19.62 -8.47
N ARG A 265 11.20 19.08 -9.13
CA ARG A 265 10.98 19.13 -10.58
C ARG A 265 9.50 19.34 -10.85
N SER A 266 9.15 20.05 -11.92
CA SER A 266 7.77 20.44 -12.26
C SER A 266 6.84 19.25 -12.47
N SER A 267 7.35 18.18 -13.08
CA SER A 267 6.63 16.93 -13.39
C SER A 267 6.82 15.82 -12.37
N LYS A 268 7.57 16.07 -11.27
CA LYS A 268 7.77 15.08 -10.21
C LYS A 268 6.45 14.73 -9.52
N SER A 269 6.22 13.43 -9.30
CA SER A 269 5.06 12.94 -8.55
C SER A 269 4.95 13.65 -7.19
N PRO A 270 3.75 14.09 -6.81
CA PRO A 270 3.53 14.66 -5.48
C PRO A 270 3.53 13.61 -4.37
N ARG A 271 3.40 12.32 -4.71
CA ARG A 271 3.46 11.20 -3.76
C ARG A 271 4.88 10.68 -3.70
N ALA A 272 5.37 10.40 -2.50
CA ALA A 272 6.60 9.66 -2.31
C ALA A 272 6.48 8.24 -2.87
N PHE A 273 7.60 7.64 -3.26
CA PHE A 273 7.66 6.24 -3.67
C PHE A 273 9.09 5.70 -3.60
N CYS A 274 9.21 4.41 -3.33
CA CYS A 274 10.46 3.67 -3.45
C CYS A 274 10.59 3.13 -4.88
N ALA A 275 11.69 3.46 -5.56
CA ALA A 275 12.02 2.93 -6.87
C ALA A 275 13.16 1.90 -6.75
N THR A 276 12.82 0.64 -6.95
CA THR A 276 13.77 -0.47 -7.00
C THR A 276 14.30 -0.61 -8.44
N LEU A 277 15.42 0.00 -8.76
CA LEU A 277 16.00 -0.03 -10.12
C LEU A 277 16.86 -1.27 -10.31
N ASP A 278 17.54 -1.67 -9.26
CA ASP A 278 18.25 -2.95 -9.13
C ASP A 278 18.30 -3.34 -7.65
N VAL A 279 17.81 -4.54 -7.31
CA VAL A 279 17.78 -5.03 -5.93
C VAL A 279 18.95 -5.99 -5.71
N PRO A 280 19.84 -5.67 -4.74
CA PRO A 280 19.90 -4.50 -3.87
C PRO A 280 20.70 -3.32 -4.43
N GLY A 281 21.26 -3.43 -5.64
CA GLY A 281 22.31 -2.56 -6.18
C GLY A 281 21.93 -1.09 -6.30
N GLN A 282 20.64 -0.80 -6.62
CA GLN A 282 20.18 0.58 -6.81
C GLN A 282 18.71 0.75 -6.40
N VAL A 283 18.48 1.35 -5.24
CA VAL A 283 17.18 1.70 -4.70
C VAL A 283 17.11 3.20 -4.51
N VAL A 284 16.04 3.83 -4.97
CA VAL A 284 15.87 5.29 -4.88
C VAL A 284 14.58 5.62 -4.12
N LEU A 285 14.71 6.27 -2.97
CA LEU A 285 13.57 6.87 -2.28
C LEU A 285 13.30 8.25 -2.88
N VAL A 286 12.17 8.40 -3.53
CA VAL A 286 11.76 9.64 -4.21
C VAL A 286 10.70 10.35 -3.37
N ILE A 287 10.98 11.59 -2.99
CA ILE A 287 10.03 12.44 -2.30
C ILE A 287 10.21 13.90 -2.71
N LEU A 288 9.13 14.67 -2.75
CA LEU A 288 9.15 16.12 -2.82
C LEU A 288 8.79 16.68 -1.44
N PRO A 289 9.79 16.94 -0.56
CA PRO A 289 9.53 17.31 0.82
C PRO A 289 8.80 18.66 0.92
N ARG A 290 7.70 18.69 1.65
CA ARG A 290 6.92 19.89 1.98
C ARG A 290 6.89 20.15 3.49
N GLY A 291 7.04 19.09 4.27
CA GLY A 291 6.83 19.04 5.70
C GLY A 291 5.39 18.67 6.05
N GLY A 292 5.16 18.53 7.36
CA GLY A 292 3.88 18.09 7.90
C GLY A 292 3.79 16.58 8.12
N VAL A 293 2.74 16.18 8.82
CA VAL A 293 2.53 14.81 9.28
C VAL A 293 2.53 13.81 8.12
N GLU A 294 1.82 14.13 7.03
CA GLU A 294 1.66 13.21 5.90
C GLU A 294 2.98 12.99 5.13
N ASP A 295 3.82 14.02 5.01
CA ASP A 295 5.14 13.87 4.38
C ASP A 295 6.06 12.95 5.19
N TYR A 296 6.05 13.08 6.53
CA TYR A 296 6.86 12.21 7.39
C TYR A 296 6.35 10.77 7.37
N ARG A 297 5.03 10.57 7.39
CA ARG A 297 4.45 9.23 7.24
C ARG A 297 4.87 8.59 5.93
N ALA A 298 4.67 9.29 4.80
CA ALA A 298 5.03 8.79 3.49
C ALA A 298 6.54 8.52 3.37
N PHE A 299 7.37 9.41 3.91
CA PHE A 299 8.83 9.23 3.89
C PHE A 299 9.27 8.00 4.70
N LEU A 300 8.73 7.82 5.90
CA LEU A 300 9.06 6.66 6.75
C LEU A 300 8.58 5.35 6.11
N HIS A 301 7.40 5.35 5.49
CA HIS A 301 6.88 4.22 4.73
C HIS A 301 7.83 3.81 3.59
N GLU A 302 8.18 4.77 2.71
CA GLU A 302 9.07 4.50 1.59
C GLU A 302 10.50 4.16 2.01
N LEU A 303 10.92 4.66 3.19
CA LEU A 303 12.21 4.27 3.78
C LEU A 303 12.20 2.80 4.21
N GLY A 304 11.09 2.30 4.76
CA GLY A 304 10.96 0.89 5.12
C GLY A 304 11.12 -0.03 3.91
N HIS A 305 10.45 0.28 2.80
CA HIS A 305 10.67 -0.40 1.53
C HIS A 305 12.14 -0.31 1.08
N SER A 306 12.72 0.90 1.14
CA SER A 306 14.08 1.13 0.66
C SER A 306 15.11 0.34 1.44
N LEU A 307 14.99 0.29 2.77
CA LEU A 307 15.88 -0.49 3.64
C LEU A 307 15.72 -1.99 3.39
N HIS A 308 14.49 -2.48 3.32
CA HIS A 308 14.23 -3.87 3.02
C HIS A 308 14.91 -4.30 1.71
N PHE A 309 14.67 -3.60 0.61
CA PHE A 309 15.28 -3.92 -0.68
C PHE A 309 16.79 -3.67 -0.72
N GLY A 310 17.27 -2.58 -0.10
CA GLY A 310 18.68 -2.23 -0.08
C GLY A 310 19.55 -3.20 0.74
N TYR A 311 18.97 -3.91 1.71
CA TYR A 311 19.67 -4.91 2.53
C TYR A 311 19.39 -6.36 2.12
N THR A 312 18.52 -6.61 1.17
CA THR A 312 18.34 -7.93 0.57
C THR A 312 19.67 -8.39 -0.07
N PRO A 313 20.21 -9.58 0.22
CA PRO A 313 21.48 -10.02 -0.36
C PRO A 313 21.40 -10.20 -1.88
N HIS A 314 22.49 -9.88 -2.58
CA HIS A 314 22.57 -10.05 -4.03
C HIS A 314 22.57 -11.52 -4.45
N GLU A 315 23.04 -12.39 -3.57
CA GLU A 315 23.14 -13.84 -3.75
C GLU A 315 21.77 -14.53 -3.74
N GLU A 316 20.75 -13.86 -3.19
CA GLU A 316 19.39 -14.39 -3.25
C GLU A 316 18.90 -14.54 -4.70
N PRO A 317 18.21 -15.62 -5.05
CA PRO A 317 17.53 -15.77 -6.33
C PRO A 317 16.68 -14.53 -6.67
N PHE A 318 16.61 -14.16 -7.95
CA PHE A 318 15.89 -12.94 -8.32
C PHE A 318 14.44 -12.97 -7.88
N GLU A 319 13.80 -14.16 -7.86
CA GLU A 319 12.43 -14.31 -7.40
C GLU A 319 12.26 -13.86 -5.93
N PHE A 320 13.24 -14.13 -5.07
CA PHE A 320 13.22 -13.70 -3.68
C PHE A 320 13.66 -12.24 -3.45
N ARG A 321 14.34 -11.65 -4.43
CA ARG A 321 14.69 -10.23 -4.40
C ARG A 321 13.57 -9.32 -4.92
N TRP A 322 12.77 -9.80 -5.87
CA TRP A 322 11.82 -8.97 -6.63
C TRP A 322 10.36 -9.39 -6.51
N LEU A 323 10.12 -10.68 -6.31
CA LEU A 323 8.80 -11.29 -6.33
C LEU A 323 8.45 -11.79 -4.93
N GLY A 324 7.29 -12.41 -4.79
CA GLY A 324 6.86 -13.01 -3.54
C GLY A 324 5.70 -12.29 -2.87
N ASP A 325 5.54 -12.50 -1.57
CA ASP A 325 4.45 -11.90 -0.82
C ASP A 325 4.71 -10.42 -0.52
N SER A 326 4.06 -9.52 -1.25
CA SER A 326 4.22 -8.08 -1.02
C SER A 326 3.74 -7.60 0.36
N SER A 327 2.99 -8.42 1.13
CA SER A 327 2.70 -8.10 2.53
C SER A 327 3.97 -7.95 3.37
N VAL A 328 5.05 -8.66 2.99
CA VAL A 328 6.35 -8.59 3.70
C VAL A 328 6.98 -7.21 3.57
N THR A 329 7.14 -6.72 2.34
CA THR A 329 7.71 -5.39 2.13
C THR A 329 6.82 -4.29 2.69
N GLU A 330 5.48 -4.45 2.60
CA GLU A 330 4.52 -3.54 3.24
C GLU A 330 4.64 -3.55 4.77
N ALA A 331 4.84 -4.70 5.39
CA ALA A 331 5.04 -4.79 6.83
C ALA A 331 6.30 -4.04 7.29
N HIS A 332 7.41 -4.16 6.55
CA HIS A 332 8.62 -3.40 6.81
C HIS A 332 8.41 -1.89 6.62
N ALA A 333 7.63 -1.50 5.62
CA ALA A 333 7.25 -0.11 5.41
C ALA A 333 6.41 0.42 6.58
N PHE A 334 5.39 -0.32 7.02
CA PHE A 334 4.57 0.06 8.17
C PHE A 334 5.33 0.04 9.49
N THR A 335 6.32 -0.84 9.68
CA THR A 335 7.16 -0.82 10.89
C THR A 335 7.86 0.53 11.06
N LEU A 336 8.35 1.13 9.98
CA LEU A 336 8.96 2.45 10.04
C LEU A 336 7.92 3.58 10.05
N GLU A 337 6.85 3.50 9.26
CA GLU A 337 5.77 4.49 9.29
C GLU A 337 5.19 4.60 10.70
N HIS A 338 4.95 3.48 11.38
CA HIS A 338 4.32 3.45 12.70
C HIS A 338 5.25 3.83 13.85
N MET A 339 6.53 4.16 13.61
CA MET A 339 7.35 4.84 14.62
C MET A 339 6.70 6.12 15.12
N ILE A 340 5.92 6.82 14.29
CA ILE A 340 5.16 8.01 14.74
C ILE A 340 4.00 7.68 15.70
N LEU A 341 3.63 6.41 15.87
CA LEU A 341 2.68 5.94 16.88
C LEU A 341 3.35 5.74 18.25
N ASN A 342 4.68 5.78 18.33
CA ASN A 342 5.41 5.59 19.58
C ASN A 342 5.65 6.94 20.30
N PRO A 343 5.13 7.14 21.53
CA PRO A 343 5.27 8.40 22.26
C PRO A 343 6.73 8.74 22.59
N LEU A 344 7.58 7.75 22.83
CA LEU A 344 9.00 7.97 23.13
C LEU A 344 9.75 8.42 21.88
N TRP A 345 9.39 7.90 20.70
CA TRP A 345 9.96 8.35 19.44
C TRP A 345 9.57 9.80 19.14
N LEU A 346 8.27 10.16 19.30
CA LEU A 346 7.79 11.53 19.12
C LEU A 346 8.49 12.51 20.08
N LYS A 347 8.59 12.13 21.37
CA LYS A 347 9.28 12.94 22.37
C LYS A 347 10.75 13.18 22.01
N ARG A 348 11.43 12.15 21.52
CA ARG A 348 12.87 12.23 21.26
C ARG A 348 13.20 13.01 19.99
N TYR A 349 12.45 12.82 18.93
CA TYR A 349 12.81 13.32 17.61
C TYR A 349 12.02 14.57 17.18
N LEU A 350 10.84 14.80 17.75
CA LEU A 350 9.94 15.88 17.34
C LEU A 350 9.51 16.81 18.48
N ASP A 351 9.71 16.41 19.74
CA ASP A 351 9.40 17.18 20.95
C ASP A 351 8.00 17.83 20.95
N MET A 352 6.98 17.03 20.73
CA MET A 352 5.58 17.51 20.66
C MET A 352 5.02 17.94 22.03
N GLY A 353 5.75 17.67 23.12
CA GLY A 353 5.37 18.09 24.48
C GLY A 353 3.96 17.60 24.87
N LYS A 354 3.13 18.53 25.34
CA LYS A 354 1.75 18.24 25.77
C LYS A 354 0.81 17.82 24.64
N GLU A 355 1.15 18.11 23.39
CA GLU A 355 0.32 17.76 22.23
C GLU A 355 0.41 16.28 21.88
N THR A 356 1.44 15.56 22.35
CA THR A 356 1.66 14.14 22.05
C THR A 356 0.42 13.27 22.30
N LYS A 357 -0.25 13.44 23.45
CA LYS A 357 -1.42 12.63 23.80
C LYS A 357 -2.58 12.81 22.81
N ASN A 358 -2.95 14.06 22.51
CA ASN A 358 -4.02 14.36 21.56
C ASN A 358 -3.68 13.89 20.14
N PHE A 359 -2.44 14.08 19.72
CA PHE A 359 -1.96 13.63 18.42
C PHE A 359 -2.06 12.11 18.29
N LEU A 360 -1.54 11.36 19.26
CA LEU A 360 -1.60 9.90 19.26
C LEU A 360 -3.03 9.38 19.24
N GLN A 361 -3.94 9.98 20.01
CA GLN A 361 -5.35 9.59 20.01
C GLN A 361 -5.97 9.75 18.61
N LEU A 362 -5.76 10.88 17.95
CA LEU A 362 -6.26 11.10 16.59
C LEU A 362 -5.60 10.20 15.55
N LEU A 363 -4.31 9.94 15.70
CA LEU A 363 -3.56 9.09 14.78
C LEU A 363 -4.00 7.61 14.90
N HIS A 364 -4.25 7.13 16.13
CA HIS A 364 -4.80 5.78 16.34
C HIS A 364 -6.27 5.68 15.87
N LEU A 365 -7.06 6.74 15.99
CA LEU A 365 -8.38 6.78 15.36
C LEU A 365 -8.30 6.67 13.83
N LYS A 366 -7.36 7.37 13.19
CA LYS A 366 -7.10 7.24 11.74
C LYS A 366 -6.68 5.82 11.39
N TYR A 367 -5.82 5.20 12.19
CA TYR A 367 -5.40 3.80 12.02
C TYR A 367 -6.59 2.85 12.14
N LEU A 368 -7.44 2.99 13.17
CA LEU A 368 -8.67 2.21 13.32
C LEU A 368 -9.63 2.41 12.13
N TYR A 369 -9.80 3.65 11.66
CA TYR A 369 -10.59 3.93 10.46
C TYR A 369 -10.08 3.16 9.24
N PHE A 370 -8.76 3.14 8.99
CA PHE A 370 -8.21 2.40 7.86
C PHE A 370 -8.40 0.89 7.99
N LEU A 371 -8.18 0.32 9.17
CA LEU A 371 -8.43 -1.10 9.43
C LEU A 371 -9.90 -1.47 9.17
N ARG A 372 -10.84 -0.66 9.65
CA ARG A 372 -12.27 -0.86 9.41
C ARG A 372 -12.62 -0.74 7.94
N ARG A 373 -12.11 0.30 7.28
CA ARG A 373 -12.32 0.52 5.84
C ARG A 373 -11.78 -0.64 4.99
N TYR A 374 -10.57 -1.10 5.26
CA TYR A 374 -9.95 -2.19 4.50
C TYR A 374 -10.58 -3.55 4.83
N GLY A 375 -11.06 -3.77 6.04
CA GLY A 375 -11.86 -4.95 6.38
C GLY A 375 -13.16 -5.02 5.59
N ALA A 376 -13.89 -3.91 5.50
CA ALA A 376 -15.10 -3.82 4.66
C ALA A 376 -14.78 -3.92 3.17
N LYS A 377 -13.67 -3.33 2.73
CA LYS A 377 -13.22 -3.40 1.34
C LYS A 377 -12.87 -4.82 0.93
N LEU A 378 -12.22 -5.61 1.79
CA LEU A 378 -11.96 -7.03 1.53
C LEU A 378 -13.27 -7.81 1.34
N ALA A 379 -14.26 -7.60 2.22
CA ALA A 379 -15.57 -8.22 2.08
C ALA A 379 -16.24 -7.83 0.75
N TYR A 380 -16.12 -6.56 0.38
CA TYR A 380 -16.63 -6.07 -0.90
C TYR A 380 -15.89 -6.69 -2.10
N GLU A 381 -14.57 -6.74 -2.09
CA GLU A 381 -13.78 -7.33 -3.19
C GLU A 381 -14.11 -8.82 -3.38
N LEU A 382 -14.29 -9.57 -2.28
CA LEU A 382 -14.75 -10.96 -2.36
C LEU A 382 -16.13 -11.06 -3.02
N PHE A 383 -17.07 -10.20 -2.65
CA PHE A 383 -18.39 -10.15 -3.25
C PHE A 383 -18.36 -9.69 -4.71
N LEU A 384 -17.51 -8.73 -5.05
CA LEU A 384 -17.33 -8.23 -6.41
C LEU A 384 -16.88 -9.34 -7.36
N HIS A 385 -15.92 -10.14 -6.94
CA HIS A 385 -15.29 -11.18 -7.76
C HIS A 385 -15.98 -12.56 -7.70
N ASP A 386 -17.11 -12.65 -7.01
CA ASP A 386 -17.94 -13.88 -6.94
C ASP A 386 -18.88 -14.05 -8.16
N GLY A 387 -18.68 -13.26 -9.21
CA GLY A 387 -19.49 -13.33 -10.44
C GLY A 387 -20.69 -12.39 -10.46
N GLY A 388 -21.48 -12.50 -11.53
CA GLY A 388 -22.62 -11.61 -11.81
C GLY A 388 -22.23 -10.28 -12.44
N SER A 389 -23.22 -9.42 -12.72
CA SER A 389 -22.99 -8.11 -13.33
C SER A 389 -22.25 -7.18 -12.38
N LEU A 390 -21.17 -6.55 -12.86
CA LEU A 390 -20.39 -5.59 -12.08
C LEU A 390 -21.24 -4.41 -11.61
N SER A 391 -22.10 -3.87 -12.48
CA SER A 391 -22.97 -2.73 -12.14
C SER A 391 -23.97 -3.03 -11.01
N SER A 392 -24.34 -4.29 -10.79
CA SER A 392 -25.20 -4.70 -9.68
C SER A 392 -24.52 -4.66 -8.32
N LYS A 393 -23.20 -4.50 -8.27
CA LYS A 393 -22.40 -4.50 -7.04
C LYS A 393 -22.29 -3.13 -6.35
N LYS A 394 -22.78 -2.06 -6.99
CA LYS A 394 -22.68 -0.67 -6.49
C LYS A 394 -23.26 -0.49 -5.09
N GLU A 395 -24.45 -1.03 -4.87
CA GLU A 395 -25.14 -0.86 -3.59
C GLU A 395 -24.46 -1.64 -2.46
N ALA A 396 -23.93 -2.83 -2.73
CA ALA A 396 -23.14 -3.58 -1.76
C ALA A 396 -21.87 -2.85 -1.35
N TYR A 397 -21.17 -2.21 -2.31
CA TYR A 397 -20.04 -1.33 -2.00
C TYR A 397 -20.43 -0.22 -1.02
N ARG A 398 -21.47 0.54 -1.37
CA ARG A 398 -21.98 1.62 -0.52
C ARG A 398 -22.29 1.12 0.88
N GLN A 399 -23.07 0.04 1.00
CA GLN A 399 -23.53 -0.50 2.28
C GLN A 399 -22.36 -0.95 3.16
N LEU A 400 -21.48 -1.82 2.65
CA LEU A 400 -20.36 -2.39 3.43
C LEU A 400 -19.41 -1.31 3.94
N LEU A 401 -19.04 -0.35 3.09
CA LEU A 401 -18.12 0.72 3.48
C LEU A 401 -18.76 1.73 4.43
N THR A 402 -20.05 2.06 4.21
CA THR A 402 -20.82 2.96 5.08
C THR A 402 -20.97 2.35 6.47
N ASP A 403 -21.35 1.08 6.57
CA ASP A 403 -21.52 0.40 7.85
C ASP A 403 -20.21 0.33 8.65
N ALA A 404 -19.10 0.05 7.98
CA ALA A 404 -17.81 -0.03 8.65
C ALA A 404 -17.27 1.33 9.07
N CYS A 405 -17.39 2.36 8.21
CA CYS A 405 -16.78 3.67 8.42
C CYS A 405 -17.70 4.70 9.07
N LYS A 406 -19.00 4.39 9.23
CA LYS A 406 -20.04 5.25 9.84
C LYS A 406 -20.24 6.60 9.13
N VAL A 407 -19.80 6.71 7.89
CA VAL A 407 -20.10 7.83 6.98
C VAL A 407 -20.50 7.27 5.63
N GLU A 408 -21.38 7.98 4.93
CA GLU A 408 -21.89 7.50 3.66
C GLU A 408 -20.81 7.44 2.58
N TYR A 409 -20.68 6.26 1.93
CA TYR A 409 -19.85 6.02 0.76
C TYR A 409 -20.68 6.11 -0.52
N ASP A 410 -20.10 6.65 -1.56
CA ASP A 410 -20.77 6.82 -2.84
C ASP A 410 -20.68 5.55 -3.68
N PRO A 411 -21.84 5.00 -4.16
CA PRO A 411 -21.87 3.77 -4.93
C PRO A 411 -21.07 3.86 -6.26
N ASP A 412 -20.83 5.04 -6.80
CA ASP A 412 -20.07 5.19 -8.05
C ASP A 412 -18.59 4.84 -7.91
N HIS A 413 -18.06 4.74 -6.67
CA HIS A 413 -16.67 4.35 -6.40
C HIS A 413 -16.42 2.82 -6.45
N TYR A 414 -17.42 2.02 -6.69
CA TYR A 414 -17.44 0.56 -6.58
C TYR A 414 -16.36 -0.19 -7.37
N LEU A 415 -15.83 0.37 -8.46
CA LEU A 415 -14.67 -0.18 -9.18
C LEU A 415 -13.42 0.69 -9.04
N TYR A 416 -13.59 1.99 -8.85
CA TYR A 416 -12.47 2.92 -8.72
C TYR A 416 -11.70 2.70 -7.41
N ASP A 417 -12.36 2.26 -6.35
CA ASP A 417 -11.78 1.96 -5.03
C ASP A 417 -11.30 0.50 -4.87
N VAL A 418 -11.30 -0.29 -5.94
CA VAL A 418 -10.86 -1.71 -5.90
C VAL A 418 -9.36 -1.80 -6.11
N ASP A 419 -8.69 -2.55 -5.24
CA ASP A 419 -7.28 -2.87 -5.41
C ASP A 419 -7.10 -4.14 -6.25
N SER A 420 -6.39 -4.00 -7.37
CA SER A 420 -6.05 -5.16 -8.20
C SER A 420 -5.32 -6.22 -7.40
N TYR A 421 -5.63 -7.48 -7.67
CA TYR A 421 -4.96 -8.62 -7.11
C TYR A 421 -5.05 -8.72 -5.58
N PHE A 422 -6.23 -8.35 -5.04
CA PHE A 422 -6.51 -8.35 -3.60
C PHE A 422 -5.41 -7.69 -2.76
N TYR A 423 -4.85 -6.58 -3.25
CA TYR A 423 -3.81 -5.85 -2.50
C TYR A 423 -4.32 -5.39 -1.14
N THR A 424 -5.64 -5.18 -1.00
CA THR A 424 -6.35 -4.99 0.26
C THR A 424 -6.00 -6.06 1.30
N ALA A 425 -6.01 -7.34 0.91
CA ALA A 425 -5.65 -8.44 1.81
C ALA A 425 -4.16 -8.40 2.20
N ARG A 426 -3.29 -7.99 1.28
CA ARG A 426 -1.86 -7.85 1.54
C ARG A 426 -1.57 -6.73 2.55
N TYR A 427 -2.23 -5.58 2.44
CA TYR A 427 -2.16 -4.52 3.44
C TYR A 427 -2.66 -4.94 4.83
N LEU A 428 -3.82 -5.62 4.89
CA LEU A 428 -4.36 -6.10 6.17
C LEU A 428 -3.38 -7.06 6.87
N ARG A 429 -2.82 -8.02 6.14
CA ARG A 429 -1.81 -8.94 6.69
C ARG A 429 -0.54 -8.21 7.13
N ALA A 430 -0.10 -7.21 6.37
CA ALA A 430 1.05 -6.40 6.72
C ALA A 430 0.83 -5.60 8.01
N TRP A 431 -0.35 -5.00 8.21
CA TRP A 431 -0.69 -4.30 9.46
C TRP A 431 -0.78 -5.24 10.65
N ILE A 432 -1.35 -6.44 10.46
CA ILE A 432 -1.43 -7.45 11.52
C ILE A 432 -0.03 -7.85 11.98
N PHE A 433 0.83 -8.20 11.03
CA PHE A 433 2.21 -8.59 11.35
C PHE A 433 3.03 -7.43 11.92
N GLU A 434 2.91 -6.20 11.38
CA GLU A 434 3.59 -5.02 11.91
C GLU A 434 3.26 -4.79 13.38
N ALA A 435 1.99 -4.90 13.77
CA ALA A 435 1.58 -4.72 15.16
C ALA A 435 2.25 -5.75 16.09
N GLN A 436 2.32 -7.00 15.67
CA GLN A 436 3.00 -8.05 16.41
C GLN A 436 4.54 -7.88 16.41
N LEU A 437 5.13 -7.48 15.28
CA LEU A 437 6.56 -7.18 15.19
C LEU A 437 6.94 -5.97 16.06
N SER A 438 6.12 -4.94 16.10
CA SER A 438 6.31 -3.78 16.98
C SER A 438 6.27 -4.17 18.47
N TRP A 439 5.32 -5.04 18.83
CA TRP A 439 5.28 -5.62 20.17
C TRP A 439 6.52 -6.47 20.47
N PHE A 440 6.90 -7.37 19.55
CA PHE A 440 8.11 -8.20 19.67
C PHE A 440 9.38 -7.34 19.87
N LEU A 441 9.53 -6.25 19.12
CA LEU A 441 10.65 -5.33 19.24
C LEU A 441 10.66 -4.66 20.63
N THR A 442 9.50 -4.28 21.13
CA THR A 442 9.37 -3.68 22.47
C THR A 442 9.75 -4.67 23.59
N GLU A 443 9.25 -5.91 23.55
CA GLU A 443 9.52 -6.92 24.56
C GLU A 443 11.00 -7.38 24.59
N ASN A 444 11.65 -7.43 23.41
CA ASN A 444 13.02 -7.96 23.31
C ASN A 444 14.11 -6.88 23.35
N PHE A 445 13.78 -5.60 23.05
CA PHE A 445 14.76 -4.53 22.92
C PHE A 445 14.35 -3.23 23.64
N ASP A 446 13.37 -3.27 24.53
CA ASP A 446 12.78 -2.17 25.29
C ASP A 446 11.81 -1.25 24.50
N GLU A 447 11.06 -0.41 25.24
CA GLU A 447 10.09 0.52 24.68
C GLU A 447 10.71 1.55 23.70
N ASP A 448 12.01 1.81 23.83
CA ASP A 448 12.77 2.67 22.91
C ASP A 448 13.71 1.88 21.97
N TRP A 449 13.27 0.67 21.56
CA TRP A 449 14.00 -0.24 20.66
C TRP A 449 14.62 0.45 19.45
N PHE A 450 13.99 1.53 18.98
CA PHE A 450 14.47 2.35 17.86
C PHE A 450 15.80 3.10 18.15
N ARG A 451 16.41 2.85 19.29
CA ARG A 451 17.75 3.32 19.70
C ARG A 451 18.68 2.18 20.10
N ASN A 452 18.19 0.97 20.11
CA ASN A 452 18.96 -0.19 20.54
C ASN A 452 19.72 -0.81 19.34
N PRO A 453 21.07 -0.83 19.34
CA PRO A 453 21.84 -1.43 18.25
C PRO A 453 21.48 -2.89 17.97
N HIS A 454 21.07 -3.68 18.97
CA HIS A 454 20.65 -5.06 18.77
C HIS A 454 19.31 -5.16 18.04
N ALA A 455 18.40 -4.19 18.21
CA ALA A 455 17.20 -4.10 17.37
C ALA A 455 17.58 -3.77 15.91
N GLY A 456 18.60 -2.94 15.71
CA GLY A 456 19.15 -2.68 14.37
C GLY A 456 19.72 -3.94 13.72
N GLU A 457 20.51 -4.73 14.45
CA GLU A 457 21.04 -6.01 13.99
C GLU A 457 19.90 -7.00 13.64
N PHE A 458 18.90 -7.10 14.49
CA PHE A 458 17.72 -7.93 14.24
C PHE A 458 16.95 -7.51 12.98
N LEU A 459 16.72 -6.21 12.77
CA LEU A 459 16.05 -5.72 11.56
C LEU A 459 16.88 -6.00 10.31
N LEU A 460 18.21 -5.83 10.37
CA LEU A 460 19.10 -6.19 9.28
C LEU A 460 19.00 -7.68 8.93
N ASP A 461 18.98 -8.55 9.94
CA ASP A 461 18.85 -9.99 9.71
C ASP A 461 17.49 -10.35 9.11
N LEU A 462 16.44 -9.66 9.52
CA LEU A 462 15.10 -9.86 8.97
C LEU A 462 15.03 -9.41 7.49
N TRP A 463 15.63 -8.28 7.12
CA TRP A 463 15.66 -7.79 5.74
C TRP A 463 16.50 -8.64 4.79
N LYS A 464 17.49 -9.39 5.29
CA LYS A 464 18.30 -10.32 4.49
C LYS A 464 17.47 -11.45 3.85
N TYR A 465 16.28 -11.73 4.37
CA TYR A 465 15.42 -12.72 3.76
C TYR A 465 14.74 -12.24 2.46
N GLY A 466 14.80 -10.94 2.15
CA GLY A 466 14.05 -10.37 1.01
C GLY A 466 12.57 -10.75 1.08
N GLN A 467 12.05 -11.24 -0.03
CA GLN A 467 10.66 -11.70 -0.14
C GLN A 467 10.55 -13.24 -0.18
N ARG A 468 11.56 -13.95 0.34
CA ARG A 468 11.62 -15.42 0.37
C ARG A 468 10.48 -16.05 1.15
N TYR A 469 10.08 -15.45 2.26
CA TYR A 469 9.07 -15.97 3.17
C TYR A 469 7.77 -15.19 3.06
N THR A 470 6.63 -15.86 3.35
CA THR A 470 5.37 -15.17 3.58
C THR A 470 5.37 -14.52 4.97
N ILE A 471 4.38 -13.69 5.24
CA ILE A 471 4.21 -13.09 6.58
C ILE A 471 4.11 -14.16 7.67
N GLU A 472 3.35 -15.23 7.43
CA GLU A 472 3.17 -16.33 8.39
C GLU A 472 4.47 -17.08 8.63
N GLU A 473 5.22 -17.40 7.58
CA GLU A 473 6.53 -18.06 7.70
C GLU A 473 7.55 -17.15 8.44
N LEU A 474 7.50 -15.84 8.25
CA LEU A 474 8.34 -14.90 8.98
C LEU A 474 7.96 -14.84 10.45
N ALA A 475 6.67 -14.74 10.76
CA ALA A 475 6.17 -14.70 12.14
C ALA A 475 6.60 -15.95 12.93
N GLU A 476 6.47 -17.13 12.33
CA GLU A 476 6.93 -18.38 12.93
C GLU A 476 8.46 -18.38 13.13
N ARG A 477 9.23 -17.97 12.12
CA ARG A 477 10.69 -17.97 12.12
C ARG A 477 11.30 -17.08 13.20
N ILE A 478 10.68 -15.96 13.50
CA ILE A 478 11.14 -15.01 14.54
C ILE A 478 10.49 -15.25 15.90
N GLY A 479 9.67 -16.31 16.03
CA GLY A 479 9.07 -16.71 17.31
C GLY A 479 7.82 -15.93 17.71
N ILE A 480 7.21 -15.17 16.80
CA ILE A 480 5.92 -14.49 17.03
C ILE A 480 4.76 -15.50 17.05
N GLY A 481 4.88 -16.59 16.26
CA GLY A 481 3.81 -17.57 16.10
C GLY A 481 2.75 -17.15 15.07
N GLU A 482 1.50 -17.53 15.32
CA GLU A 482 0.39 -17.22 14.39
C GLU A 482 0.09 -15.72 14.33
N ILE A 483 -0.19 -15.22 13.13
CA ILE A 483 -0.58 -13.82 12.97
C ILE A 483 -2.02 -13.61 13.46
N SER A 484 -2.22 -12.61 14.33
CA SER A 484 -3.52 -12.29 14.93
C SER A 484 -3.74 -10.78 15.07
N LEU A 485 -5.02 -10.39 15.20
CA LEU A 485 -5.41 -9.01 15.45
C LEU A 485 -5.19 -8.55 16.92
N ASP A 486 -4.73 -9.42 17.80
CA ASP A 486 -4.64 -9.11 19.23
C ASP A 486 -3.67 -7.96 19.51
N GLY A 487 -2.52 -7.92 18.84
CA GLY A 487 -1.58 -6.80 18.96
C GLY A 487 -2.15 -5.46 18.50
N ILE A 488 -3.02 -5.49 17.48
CA ILE A 488 -3.75 -4.30 17.03
C ILE A 488 -4.77 -3.87 18.08
N LYS A 489 -5.57 -4.79 18.62
CA LYS A 489 -6.59 -4.51 19.63
C LYS A 489 -5.96 -3.92 20.89
N GLU A 490 -4.89 -4.52 21.39
CA GLU A 490 -4.16 -4.02 22.55
C GLU A 490 -3.61 -2.60 22.33
N ARG A 491 -3.06 -2.33 21.14
CA ARG A 491 -2.61 -0.99 20.76
C ARG A 491 -3.77 0.01 20.76
N LEU A 492 -4.93 -0.37 20.21
CA LEU A 492 -6.12 0.50 20.17
C LEU A 492 -6.69 0.76 21.58
N ASP A 493 -6.81 -0.25 22.42
CA ASP A 493 -7.29 -0.13 23.79
C ASP A 493 -6.40 0.80 24.61
N ARG A 494 -5.09 0.72 24.44
CA ARG A 494 -4.12 1.59 25.15
C ARG A 494 -4.28 3.09 24.82
N TYR A 495 -4.67 3.44 23.59
CA TYR A 495 -4.68 4.82 23.12
C TYR A 495 -6.07 5.40 22.89
N LEU A 496 -7.08 4.59 22.71
CA LEU A 496 -8.46 5.00 22.41
C LEU A 496 -9.46 4.60 23.51
N GLY A 497 -9.14 3.53 24.28
CA GLY A 497 -9.96 3.02 25.39
C GLY A 497 -9.95 3.87 26.65
#